data_efdf9edaed9592e2abf01d0361803210
#
_entry.id   efdf9edaed9592e2abf01d0361803210
#
_cell.length_a   1.000
_cell.length_b   1.000
_cell.length_c   1.000
_cell.angle_alpha   90.00
_cell.angle_beta   90.00
_cell.angle_gamma   90.00
#
_symmetry.space_group_name_H-M   'P 1'
#
loop_
_entity.id
_entity.type
_entity.pdbx_description
1 polymer ?
#
loop_
_entity_poly.entity_id
_entity_poly.type
_entity_poly.pdbx_seq_one_letter_code
_entity_poly.pdbx_strand_id
1 'polypeptide(L)'
;MATKHPLPGSERTVEQGSKLIGDCDPSEKIEVFVMLRRQRQAQFDALMSRIEAGDPNVEPLSRDTLAKDYGASPDDIAKVKAFAAAHGLTVVRADPAARSVLLSGTVEQFQNAFEVKLEKYQHHTAGEFRGRTGAVNVPDDLHDVVEAVLGLDNRPQARPHFRIRPPFRPARTHQASFTPLELASLYKFPDGDGGGQCVGIIELGGGYDPADLSSYFASLGVPSPTVKSVSVDQARNEPTGDPNGPDGEVTLDIEIVGAIVPGATIAVYFAPNSDAGFIDAVSRAVHDTVNKPSVISISWGGPESIWTSQSLKAFNSVLQTAAALGVTVCAASGDSGSSDGAGAGDHVDFPAASPYVLACGGTSLSASGTSITHEVVWNDGPQGGAGGGGVSGAFSLPAWQEACRLRCRKAARSRSQSAACPMSRATPRRLPATPCSSRAHKRWSAARARSRRCGPR
;
A
#
# COMPACT_ATOMS: atom_id res chain seq x y z
N MET A 1 -22.09 32.39 -9.62
CA MET A 1 -21.23 31.22 -9.41
C MET A 1 -21.81 30.45 -8.23
N ALA A 2 -21.84 29.13 -8.28
CA ALA A 2 -22.28 28.32 -7.14
C ALA A 2 -21.30 28.54 -5.97
N THR A 3 -21.82 28.60 -4.76
CA THR A 3 -20.97 28.66 -3.54
C THR A 3 -20.16 27.38 -3.44
N LYS A 4 -18.88 27.48 -3.16
CA LYS A 4 -18.01 26.32 -2.93
C LYS A 4 -17.61 26.24 -1.47
N HIS A 5 -17.42 25.03 -0.97
CA HIS A 5 -17.07 24.75 0.40
C HIS A 5 -15.82 23.85 0.47
N PRO A 6 -14.98 24.02 1.50
CA PRO A 6 -13.84 23.15 1.72
C PRO A 6 -14.28 21.70 1.91
N LEU A 7 -13.67 20.78 1.17
CA LEU A 7 -13.86 19.34 1.34
C LEU A 7 -13.14 18.89 2.63
N PRO A 8 -13.87 18.34 3.61
CA PRO A 8 -13.31 18.02 4.93
C PRO A 8 -12.12 17.05 4.86
N GLY A 9 -11.02 17.39 5.53
CA GLY A 9 -9.81 16.58 5.58
C GLY A 9 -8.93 16.66 4.34
N SER A 10 -9.26 17.55 3.40
CA SER A 10 -8.44 17.81 2.21
C SER A 10 -7.30 18.80 2.46
N GLU A 11 -7.25 19.42 3.64
CA GLU A 11 -6.23 20.41 4.00
C GLU A 11 -4.83 19.83 3.82
N ARG A 12 -3.96 20.60 3.17
CA ARG A 12 -2.57 20.23 2.97
C ARG A 12 -1.65 21.40 3.32
N THR A 13 -0.50 21.06 3.84
CA THR A 13 0.59 22.00 4.14
C THR A 13 1.79 21.70 3.26
N VAL A 14 2.68 22.68 3.16
CA VAL A 14 4.00 22.45 2.55
C VAL A 14 4.74 21.40 3.36
N GLU A 15 5.31 20.41 2.68
CA GLU A 15 6.13 19.40 3.32
C GLU A 15 7.40 20.03 3.89
N GLN A 16 7.75 19.66 5.11
CA GLN A 16 8.94 20.20 5.78
C GLN A 16 10.21 19.91 4.97
N GLY A 17 10.99 20.94 4.69
CA GLY A 17 12.19 20.83 3.85
C GLY A 17 11.95 21.07 2.36
N SER A 18 10.69 21.26 1.94
CA SER A 18 10.38 21.65 0.56
C SER A 18 10.60 23.15 0.34
N LYS A 19 11.12 23.50 -0.83
CA LYS A 19 11.31 24.87 -1.31
C LYS A 19 10.40 25.12 -2.50
N LEU A 20 9.63 26.19 -2.46
CA LEU A 20 8.86 26.66 -3.60
C LEU A 20 9.85 27.11 -4.70
N ILE A 21 9.69 26.59 -5.92
CA ILE A 21 10.54 26.90 -7.09
C ILE A 21 9.80 27.62 -8.21
N GLY A 22 8.47 27.71 -8.14
CA GLY A 22 7.66 28.48 -9.08
C GLY A 22 6.22 27.98 -9.19
N ASP A 23 5.49 28.61 -10.11
CA ASP A 23 4.13 28.18 -10.47
C ASP A 23 4.21 26.95 -11.40
N CYS A 24 3.16 26.12 -11.41
CA CYS A 24 3.00 25.08 -12.40
C CYS A 24 2.69 25.65 -13.78
N ASP A 25 3.05 24.95 -14.85
CA ASP A 25 2.61 25.30 -16.20
C ASP A 25 1.06 25.17 -16.26
N PRO A 26 0.34 26.27 -16.53
CA PRO A 26 -1.13 26.25 -16.57
C PRO A 26 -1.69 25.31 -17.64
N SER A 27 -0.91 25.02 -18.69
CA SER A 27 -1.28 24.14 -19.81
C SER A 27 -0.94 22.67 -19.59
N GLU A 28 -0.15 22.34 -18.54
CA GLU A 28 0.20 20.97 -18.19
C GLU A 28 -1.08 20.15 -17.96
N LYS A 29 -1.19 19.00 -18.65
CA LYS A 29 -2.31 18.08 -18.46
C LYS A 29 -2.04 17.16 -17.29
N ILE A 30 -3.01 17.04 -16.41
CA ILE A 30 -2.96 16.19 -15.23
C ILE A 30 -4.23 15.35 -15.12
N GLU A 31 -4.14 14.27 -14.34
CA GLU A 31 -5.29 13.45 -13.98
C GLU A 31 -5.59 13.59 -12.48
N VAL A 32 -6.87 13.63 -12.13
CA VAL A 32 -7.38 13.80 -10.78
C VAL A 32 -8.42 12.74 -10.49
N PHE A 33 -8.21 12.00 -9.43
CA PHE A 33 -9.10 10.94 -8.95
C PHE A 33 -10.11 11.53 -7.97
N VAL A 34 -11.40 11.36 -8.29
CA VAL A 34 -12.52 11.79 -7.44
C VAL A 34 -13.21 10.55 -6.89
N MET A 35 -13.18 10.40 -5.56
CA MET A 35 -13.86 9.32 -4.87
C MET A 35 -15.25 9.77 -4.41
N LEU A 36 -16.24 8.95 -4.65
CA LEU A 36 -17.65 9.22 -4.34
C LEU A 36 -18.10 8.46 -3.10
N ARG A 37 -19.13 8.99 -2.44
CA ARG A 37 -19.79 8.31 -1.34
C ARG A 37 -20.33 6.94 -1.75
N ARG A 38 -20.39 6.05 -0.78
CA ARG A 38 -20.96 4.72 -0.93
C ARG A 38 -22.48 4.78 -0.83
N GLN A 39 -23.18 4.06 -1.71
CA GLN A 39 -24.59 3.77 -1.49
C GLN A 39 -24.77 2.89 -0.25
N ARG A 40 -25.90 3.04 0.45
CA ARG A 40 -26.23 2.21 1.62
C ARG A 40 -25.11 2.16 2.64
N GLN A 41 -24.45 3.29 2.93
CA GLN A 41 -23.31 3.36 3.84
C GLN A 41 -23.62 2.73 5.20
N ALA A 42 -24.79 3.01 5.79
CA ALA A 42 -25.16 2.46 7.10
C ALA A 42 -25.24 0.92 7.11
N GLN A 43 -25.71 0.30 6.02
CA GLN A 43 -25.75 -1.16 5.88
C GLN A 43 -24.32 -1.74 5.71
N PHE A 44 -23.47 -1.01 4.99
CA PHE A 44 -22.07 -1.40 4.85
C PHE A 44 -21.33 -1.33 6.20
N ASP A 45 -21.55 -0.27 6.98
CA ASP A 45 -20.96 -0.11 8.31
C ASP A 45 -21.42 -1.23 9.26
N ALA A 46 -22.70 -1.61 9.19
CA ALA A 46 -23.22 -2.75 9.95
C ALA A 46 -22.56 -4.08 9.54
N LEU A 47 -22.31 -4.29 8.23
CA LEU A 47 -21.56 -5.44 7.74
C LEU A 47 -20.12 -5.43 8.26
N MET A 48 -19.43 -4.29 8.17
CA MET A 48 -18.06 -4.15 8.64
C MET A 48 -17.95 -4.40 10.15
N SER A 49 -18.90 -3.91 10.94
CA SER A 49 -18.95 -4.18 12.38
C SER A 49 -19.09 -5.67 12.72
N ARG A 50 -19.81 -6.43 11.90
CA ARG A 50 -19.92 -7.89 12.06
C ARG A 50 -18.61 -8.59 11.68
N ILE A 51 -17.95 -8.15 10.59
CA ILE A 51 -16.64 -8.66 10.16
C ILE A 51 -15.60 -8.42 11.27
N GLU A 52 -15.55 -7.20 11.81
CA GLU A 52 -14.64 -6.83 12.89
C GLU A 52 -14.87 -7.62 14.19
N ALA A 53 -16.12 -7.96 14.47
CA ALA A 53 -16.48 -8.82 15.59
C ALA A 53 -16.13 -10.30 15.37
N GLY A 54 -15.69 -10.67 14.16
CA GLY A 54 -15.40 -12.07 13.81
C GLY A 54 -16.64 -12.95 13.74
N ASP A 55 -17.80 -12.40 13.33
CA ASP A 55 -19.03 -13.16 13.18
C ASP A 55 -18.86 -14.26 12.12
N PRO A 56 -18.91 -15.56 12.49
CA PRO A 56 -18.66 -16.67 11.57
C PRO A 56 -19.77 -16.85 10.51
N ASN A 57 -20.89 -16.15 10.64
CA ASN A 57 -21.99 -16.20 9.69
C ASN A 57 -21.93 -15.09 8.63
N VAL A 58 -20.85 -14.32 8.59
CA VAL A 58 -20.63 -13.33 7.53
C VAL A 58 -19.87 -14.00 6.39
N GLU A 59 -20.56 -14.22 5.27
CA GLU A 59 -19.93 -14.68 4.05
C GLU A 59 -19.35 -13.46 3.28
N PRO A 60 -18.18 -13.62 2.64
CA PRO A 60 -17.63 -12.57 1.78
C PRO A 60 -18.61 -12.19 0.66
N LEU A 61 -18.69 -10.90 0.37
CA LEU A 61 -19.49 -10.40 -0.75
C LEU A 61 -18.88 -10.85 -2.08
N SER A 62 -19.73 -11.06 -3.10
CA SER A 62 -19.23 -11.10 -4.46
C SER A 62 -18.95 -9.67 -4.97
N ARG A 63 -18.05 -9.53 -5.95
CA ARG A 63 -17.77 -8.24 -6.59
C ARG A 63 -19.03 -7.64 -7.24
N ASP A 64 -19.92 -8.49 -7.79
CA ASP A 64 -21.19 -8.05 -8.39
C ASP A 64 -22.16 -7.51 -7.32
N THR A 65 -22.28 -8.19 -6.18
CA THR A 65 -23.11 -7.72 -5.05
C THR A 65 -22.58 -6.41 -4.50
N LEU A 66 -21.24 -6.32 -4.33
CA LEU A 66 -20.59 -5.09 -3.87
C LEU A 66 -20.89 -3.92 -4.83
N ALA A 67 -20.69 -4.10 -6.13
CA ALA A 67 -20.92 -3.08 -7.14
C ALA A 67 -22.36 -2.61 -7.14
N LYS A 68 -23.32 -3.54 -7.09
CA LYS A 68 -24.76 -3.26 -7.14
C LYS A 68 -25.26 -2.54 -5.88
N ASP A 69 -24.86 -3.02 -4.71
CA ASP A 69 -25.46 -2.59 -3.44
C ASP A 69 -24.67 -1.48 -2.74
N TYR A 70 -23.36 -1.39 -2.98
CA TYR A 70 -22.44 -0.52 -2.26
C TYR A 70 -21.54 0.33 -3.16
N GLY A 71 -21.76 0.34 -4.46
CA GLY A 71 -21.11 1.22 -5.42
C GLY A 71 -21.56 2.69 -5.29
N ALA A 72 -21.09 3.55 -6.16
CA ALA A 72 -21.61 4.91 -6.30
C ALA A 72 -22.94 4.92 -7.05
N SER A 73 -23.83 5.85 -6.70
CA SER A 73 -25.10 5.98 -7.43
C SER A 73 -24.88 6.56 -8.84
N PRO A 74 -25.70 6.16 -9.83
CA PRO A 74 -25.66 6.79 -11.15
C PRO A 74 -25.86 8.31 -11.10
N ASP A 75 -26.69 8.80 -10.18
CA ASP A 75 -26.97 10.22 -10.01
C ASP A 75 -25.74 10.98 -9.48
N ASP A 76 -25.01 10.40 -8.52
CA ASP A 76 -23.79 11.01 -8.00
C ASP A 76 -22.70 11.07 -9.07
N ILE A 77 -22.55 10.02 -9.88
CA ILE A 77 -21.65 10.02 -11.05
C ILE A 77 -22.07 11.08 -12.06
N ALA A 78 -23.37 11.22 -12.34
CA ALA A 78 -23.89 12.22 -13.27
C ALA A 78 -23.58 13.65 -12.80
N LYS A 79 -23.68 13.93 -11.50
CA LYS A 79 -23.30 15.24 -10.93
C LYS A 79 -21.83 15.56 -11.15
N VAL A 80 -20.91 14.60 -10.89
CA VAL A 80 -19.48 14.79 -11.13
C VAL A 80 -19.17 14.97 -12.62
N LYS A 81 -19.85 14.24 -13.51
CA LYS A 81 -19.73 14.45 -14.97
C LYS A 81 -20.21 15.83 -15.41
N ALA A 82 -21.32 16.33 -14.85
CA ALA A 82 -21.81 17.67 -15.13
C ALA A 82 -20.83 18.75 -14.62
N PHE A 83 -20.27 18.58 -13.43
CA PHE A 83 -19.22 19.45 -12.90
C PHE A 83 -17.98 19.45 -13.81
N ALA A 84 -17.51 18.29 -14.23
CA ALA A 84 -16.39 18.18 -15.14
C ALA A 84 -16.62 18.94 -16.44
N ALA A 85 -17.80 18.73 -17.07
CA ALA A 85 -18.16 19.43 -18.30
C ALA A 85 -18.24 20.97 -18.12
N ALA A 86 -18.79 21.44 -16.99
CA ALA A 86 -18.87 22.88 -16.69
C ALA A 86 -17.49 23.56 -16.53
N HIS A 87 -16.44 22.80 -16.19
CA HIS A 87 -15.10 23.29 -16.02
C HIS A 87 -14.14 22.88 -17.16
N GLY A 88 -14.68 22.32 -18.25
CA GLY A 88 -13.87 21.88 -19.41
C GLY A 88 -12.99 20.67 -19.13
N LEU A 89 -13.27 19.91 -18.07
CA LEU A 89 -12.56 18.68 -17.73
C LEU A 89 -13.11 17.49 -18.52
N THR A 90 -12.25 16.54 -18.84
CA THR A 90 -12.63 15.30 -19.53
C THR A 90 -12.76 14.16 -18.54
N VAL A 91 -13.83 13.39 -18.62
CA VAL A 91 -13.98 12.15 -17.86
C VAL A 91 -13.23 11.03 -18.59
N VAL A 92 -12.11 10.60 -18.00
CA VAL A 92 -11.28 9.49 -18.54
C VAL A 92 -11.93 8.14 -18.22
N ARG A 93 -12.38 7.98 -16.97
CA ARG A 93 -13.01 6.77 -16.47
C ARG A 93 -14.05 7.12 -15.42
N ALA A 94 -15.16 6.40 -15.42
CA ALA A 94 -16.12 6.39 -14.33
C ALA A 94 -16.38 4.93 -13.95
N ASP A 95 -16.07 4.57 -12.72
CA ASP A 95 -16.21 3.22 -12.18
C ASP A 95 -17.18 3.24 -10.98
N PRO A 96 -18.44 2.88 -11.20
CA PRO A 96 -19.42 2.85 -10.12
C PRO A 96 -19.07 1.86 -9.01
N ALA A 97 -18.47 0.70 -9.36
CA ALA A 97 -18.11 -0.32 -8.39
C ALA A 97 -16.99 0.17 -7.45
N ALA A 98 -15.99 0.82 -8.01
CA ALA A 98 -14.88 1.44 -7.26
C ALA A 98 -15.27 2.82 -6.69
N ARG A 99 -16.46 3.32 -6.94
CA ARG A 99 -16.96 4.64 -6.51
C ARG A 99 -16.06 5.79 -6.95
N SER A 100 -15.52 5.71 -8.15
CA SER A 100 -14.51 6.64 -8.62
C SER A 100 -14.81 7.24 -9.98
N VAL A 101 -14.35 8.48 -10.16
CA VAL A 101 -14.30 9.16 -11.45
C VAL A 101 -12.90 9.72 -11.64
N LEU A 102 -12.21 9.31 -12.70
CA LEU A 102 -10.93 9.87 -13.11
C LEU A 102 -11.18 10.99 -14.12
N LEU A 103 -10.71 12.17 -13.77
CA LEU A 103 -10.84 13.38 -14.58
C LEU A 103 -9.48 13.78 -15.16
N SER A 104 -9.44 14.26 -16.40
CA SER A 104 -8.26 14.84 -17.03
C SER A 104 -8.55 16.28 -17.47
N GLY A 105 -7.56 17.13 -17.31
CA GLY A 105 -7.63 18.54 -17.70
C GLY A 105 -6.28 19.23 -17.53
N THR A 106 -6.26 20.53 -17.79
CA THR A 106 -5.05 21.34 -17.54
C THR A 106 -4.96 21.76 -16.07
N VAL A 107 -3.77 22.10 -15.61
CA VAL A 107 -3.54 22.69 -14.28
C VAL A 107 -4.48 23.85 -14.03
N GLU A 108 -4.61 24.78 -15.02
CA GLU A 108 -5.50 25.94 -14.92
C GLU A 108 -6.97 25.53 -14.72
N GLN A 109 -7.45 24.55 -15.49
CA GLN A 109 -8.81 24.05 -15.37
C GLN A 109 -9.07 23.47 -13.96
N PHE A 110 -8.16 22.69 -13.41
CA PHE A 110 -8.28 22.13 -12.07
C PHE A 110 -8.16 23.19 -10.97
N GLN A 111 -7.25 24.18 -11.13
CA GLN A 111 -7.19 25.31 -10.19
C GLN A 111 -8.52 26.05 -10.11
N ASN A 112 -9.14 26.32 -11.27
CA ASN A 112 -10.45 26.98 -11.35
C ASN A 112 -11.60 26.10 -10.85
N ALA A 113 -11.56 24.79 -11.16
CA ALA A 113 -12.61 23.85 -10.76
C ALA A 113 -12.67 23.67 -9.23
N PHE A 114 -11.52 23.55 -8.56
CA PHE A 114 -11.43 23.25 -7.14
C PHE A 114 -10.96 24.42 -6.27
N GLU A 115 -10.77 25.61 -6.85
CA GLU A 115 -10.26 26.82 -6.17
C GLU A 115 -9.00 26.54 -5.34
N VAL A 116 -8.03 25.91 -5.98
CA VAL A 116 -6.71 25.59 -5.42
C VAL A 116 -5.62 26.31 -6.19
N LYS A 117 -4.48 26.54 -5.54
CA LYS A 117 -3.25 26.98 -6.22
C LYS A 117 -2.30 25.78 -6.29
N LEU A 118 -1.84 25.44 -7.50
CA LEU A 118 -0.86 24.40 -7.76
C LEU A 118 0.50 25.05 -8.06
N GLU A 119 1.51 24.65 -7.30
CA GLU A 119 2.85 25.21 -7.34
C GLU A 119 3.90 24.10 -7.42
N LYS A 120 5.07 24.43 -7.97
CA LYS A 120 6.21 23.50 -8.04
C LYS A 120 7.09 23.66 -6.81
N TYR A 121 7.40 22.52 -6.22
CA TYR A 121 8.27 22.41 -5.05
C TYR A 121 9.46 21.50 -5.36
N GLN A 122 10.61 21.81 -4.73
CA GLN A 122 11.80 20.97 -4.70
C GLN A 122 12.03 20.46 -3.28
N HIS A 123 12.15 19.17 -3.11
CA HIS A 123 12.52 18.55 -1.85
C HIS A 123 13.75 17.65 -2.04
N HIS A 124 14.60 17.54 -1.02
CA HIS A 124 15.91 16.87 -1.13
C HIS A 124 15.80 15.35 -1.36
N THR A 125 14.72 14.72 -0.91
CA THR A 125 14.46 13.27 -1.10
C THR A 125 13.35 12.98 -2.11
N ALA A 126 12.29 13.81 -2.13
CA ALA A 126 11.14 13.62 -3.03
C ALA A 126 11.38 14.15 -4.45
N GLY A 127 12.47 14.93 -4.65
CA GLY A 127 12.71 15.57 -5.94
C GLY A 127 11.79 16.76 -6.19
N GLU A 128 11.51 17.04 -7.46
CA GLU A 128 10.55 18.06 -7.88
C GLU A 128 9.14 17.47 -7.93
N PHE A 129 8.16 18.20 -7.38
CA PHE A 129 6.75 17.78 -7.40
C PHE A 129 5.81 18.99 -7.52
N ARG A 130 4.60 18.74 -8.02
CA ARG A 130 3.49 19.68 -7.99
C ARG A 130 2.78 19.52 -6.64
N GLY A 131 2.72 20.59 -5.87
CA GLY A 131 2.10 20.63 -4.57
C GLY A 131 1.01 21.69 -4.48
N ARG A 132 0.26 21.63 -3.39
CA ARG A 132 -0.72 22.64 -3.00
C ARG A 132 -0.73 22.88 -1.50
N THR A 133 -1.32 24.02 -1.11
CA THR A 133 -1.65 24.32 0.29
C THR A 133 -3.13 24.61 0.43
N GLY A 134 -3.65 24.48 1.66
CA GLY A 134 -5.06 24.69 1.95
C GLY A 134 -5.95 23.51 1.54
N ALA A 135 -7.26 23.75 1.57
CA ALA A 135 -8.29 22.77 1.25
C ALA A 135 -8.61 22.73 -0.24
N VAL A 136 -9.21 21.65 -0.68
CA VAL A 136 -9.89 21.52 -1.98
C VAL A 136 -11.32 21.98 -1.79
N ASN A 137 -11.85 22.81 -2.69
CA ASN A 137 -13.22 23.34 -2.59
C ASN A 137 -14.13 22.69 -3.65
N VAL A 138 -15.32 22.31 -3.23
CA VAL A 138 -16.34 21.71 -4.10
C VAL A 138 -17.67 22.47 -3.96
N PRO A 139 -18.51 22.53 -5.00
CA PRO A 139 -19.83 23.19 -4.91
C PRO A 139 -20.80 22.40 -4.02
N ASP A 140 -21.86 23.07 -3.56
CA ASP A 140 -22.87 22.52 -2.64
C ASP A 140 -23.43 21.16 -3.07
N ASP A 141 -23.72 20.99 -4.36
CA ASP A 141 -24.31 19.78 -4.92
C ASP A 141 -23.32 18.59 -4.97
N LEU A 142 -22.04 18.84 -4.78
CA LEU A 142 -20.99 17.81 -4.68
C LEU A 142 -20.46 17.61 -3.26
N HIS A 143 -20.73 18.53 -2.32
CA HIS A 143 -20.15 18.49 -0.97
C HIS A 143 -20.47 17.20 -0.21
N ASP A 144 -21.70 16.69 -0.33
CA ASP A 144 -22.12 15.44 0.31
C ASP A 144 -21.93 14.21 -0.62
N VAL A 145 -21.43 14.41 -1.83
CA VAL A 145 -21.24 13.35 -2.85
C VAL A 145 -19.80 12.92 -2.95
N VAL A 146 -18.87 13.88 -2.86
CA VAL A 146 -17.43 13.66 -3.02
C VAL A 146 -16.80 13.40 -1.66
N GLU A 147 -16.14 12.25 -1.50
CA GLU A 147 -15.41 11.89 -0.29
C GLU A 147 -13.94 12.32 -0.35
N ALA A 148 -13.33 12.29 -1.56
CA ALA A 148 -11.95 12.71 -1.77
C ALA A 148 -11.71 13.21 -3.18
N VAL A 149 -10.77 14.17 -3.30
CA VAL A 149 -10.17 14.66 -4.55
C VAL A 149 -8.66 14.52 -4.42
N LEU A 150 -8.07 13.62 -5.20
CA LEU A 150 -6.69 13.18 -5.08
C LEU A 150 -5.94 13.38 -6.39
N GLY A 151 -4.59 13.54 -6.34
CA GLY A 151 -3.77 13.72 -7.53
C GLY A 151 -3.56 15.19 -7.97
N LEU A 152 -4.20 16.17 -7.30
CA LEU A 152 -3.85 17.58 -7.46
C LEU A 152 -2.43 17.87 -6.98
N ASP A 153 -1.98 17.17 -5.96
CA ASP A 153 -0.63 17.15 -5.42
C ASP A 153 -0.01 15.78 -5.76
N ASN A 154 1.13 15.77 -6.45
CA ASN A 154 1.76 14.53 -6.91
C ASN A 154 3.07 14.21 -6.17
N ARG A 155 3.26 14.78 -4.96
CA ARG A 155 4.41 14.41 -4.14
C ARG A 155 4.46 12.90 -3.93
N PRO A 156 5.66 12.29 -3.94
CA PRO A 156 5.80 10.87 -3.62
C PRO A 156 5.20 10.56 -2.25
N GLN A 157 4.24 9.65 -2.22
CA GLN A 157 3.47 9.35 -1.02
C GLN A 157 4.03 8.16 -0.24
N ALA A 158 4.78 7.30 -0.92
CA ALA A 158 5.33 6.09 -0.36
C ALA A 158 6.77 5.86 -0.81
N ARG A 159 7.45 4.97 -0.12
CA ARG A 159 8.77 4.47 -0.49
C ARG A 159 8.77 2.94 -0.43
N PRO A 160 9.61 2.27 -1.24
CA PRO A 160 9.75 0.83 -1.16
C PRO A 160 10.40 0.42 0.17
N HIS A 161 9.92 -0.67 0.73
CA HIS A 161 10.40 -1.20 2.01
C HIS A 161 11.38 -2.37 1.81
N PHE A 162 12.52 -2.09 1.21
CA PHE A 162 13.61 -3.04 1.15
C PHE A 162 14.95 -2.40 1.49
N ARG A 163 15.90 -3.22 1.92
CA ARG A 163 17.26 -2.76 2.19
C ARG A 163 18.29 -3.75 1.68
N ILE A 164 19.23 -3.23 0.92
CA ILE A 164 20.38 -3.99 0.46
C ILE A 164 21.42 -4.00 1.57
N ARG A 165 21.85 -5.19 1.98
CA ARG A 165 22.95 -5.32 2.94
C ARG A 165 24.26 -4.99 2.27
N PRO A 166 25.08 -4.07 2.83
CA PRO A 166 26.46 -3.88 2.38
C PRO A 166 27.23 -5.20 2.46
N PRO A 167 28.10 -5.50 1.47
CA PRO A 167 28.82 -6.77 1.39
C PRO A 167 29.84 -7.00 2.53
N PHE A 168 30.15 -5.99 3.33
CA PHE A 168 31.15 -6.03 4.36
C PHE A 168 30.64 -5.58 5.73
N ARG A 169 30.26 -6.54 6.58
CA ARG A 169 30.42 -6.42 8.04
C ARG A 169 31.18 -7.67 8.51
N PRO A 170 32.21 -7.52 9.36
CA PRO A 170 32.83 -8.68 9.99
C PRO A 170 31.78 -9.47 10.75
N ALA A 171 31.78 -10.77 10.54
CA ALA A 171 30.80 -11.70 11.10
C ALA A 171 30.89 -11.70 12.64
N ARG A 172 30.11 -10.84 13.26
CA ARG A 172 29.67 -11.04 14.64
C ARG A 172 28.30 -11.70 14.58
N THR A 173 28.29 -13.01 14.66
CA THR A 173 27.13 -13.91 14.57
C THR A 173 26.89 -14.51 13.18
N HIS A 174 26.76 -15.83 13.15
CA HIS A 174 26.37 -16.65 12.02
C HIS A 174 24.97 -16.28 11.51
N GLN A 175 24.88 -15.26 10.66
CA GLN A 175 23.63 -14.94 10.00
C GLN A 175 23.63 -15.57 8.61
N ALA A 176 23.13 -16.80 8.53
CA ALA A 176 22.85 -17.45 7.26
C ALA A 176 21.82 -16.62 6.46
N SER A 177 22.02 -16.53 5.14
CA SER A 177 20.94 -16.11 4.22
C SER A 177 20.11 -17.35 3.90
N PHE A 178 18.81 -17.18 3.79
CA PHE A 178 17.90 -18.26 3.46
C PHE A 178 17.22 -17.96 2.13
N THR A 179 17.00 -18.99 1.33
CA THR A 179 16.10 -18.95 0.17
C THR A 179 14.65 -18.94 0.66
N PRO A 180 13.67 -18.53 -0.16
CA PRO A 180 12.26 -18.64 0.19
C PRO A 180 11.84 -20.07 0.53
N LEU A 181 12.37 -21.07 -0.19
CA LEU A 181 12.06 -22.48 0.05
C LEU A 181 12.59 -22.98 1.40
N GLU A 182 13.81 -22.58 1.78
CA GLU A 182 14.35 -22.88 3.11
C GLU A 182 13.50 -22.26 4.21
N LEU A 183 13.04 -21.01 4.02
CA LEU A 183 12.14 -20.36 4.98
C LEU A 183 10.79 -21.06 5.06
N ALA A 184 10.20 -21.43 3.93
CA ALA A 184 8.96 -22.19 3.90
C ALA A 184 9.09 -23.50 4.69
N SER A 185 10.22 -24.22 4.53
CA SER A 185 10.51 -25.44 5.29
C SER A 185 10.69 -25.16 6.80
N LEU A 186 11.44 -24.12 7.18
CA LEU A 186 11.68 -23.73 8.56
C LEU A 186 10.39 -23.33 9.30
N TYR A 187 9.50 -22.62 8.62
CA TYR A 187 8.21 -22.19 9.17
C TYR A 187 7.10 -23.24 8.96
N LYS A 188 7.43 -24.37 8.31
CA LYS A 188 6.47 -25.45 8.03
C LYS A 188 5.22 -24.92 7.30
N PHE A 189 5.45 -24.24 6.19
CA PHE A 189 4.35 -23.78 5.35
C PHE A 189 3.51 -24.97 4.90
N PRO A 190 2.19 -24.82 4.76
CA PRO A 190 1.35 -25.88 4.26
C PRO A 190 1.76 -26.27 2.83
N ASP A 191 1.56 -27.53 2.48
CA ASP A 191 1.76 -28.02 1.12
C ASP A 191 0.76 -27.34 0.17
N GLY A 192 1.23 -26.99 -1.01
CA GLY A 192 0.43 -26.38 -2.07
C GLY A 192 1.24 -25.40 -2.91
N ASP A 193 0.89 -25.31 -4.17
CA ASP A 193 1.56 -24.44 -5.14
C ASP A 193 0.79 -23.14 -5.46
N GLY A 194 -0.36 -22.94 -4.84
CA GLY A 194 -1.25 -21.79 -5.09
C GLY A 194 -2.05 -21.88 -6.39
N GLY A 195 -2.14 -23.08 -7.01
CA GLY A 195 -2.88 -23.27 -8.25
C GLY A 195 -4.32 -22.76 -8.15
N GLY A 196 -4.76 -21.99 -9.17
CA GLY A 196 -6.09 -21.38 -9.20
C GLY A 196 -6.24 -20.10 -8.37
N GLN A 197 -5.22 -19.70 -7.60
CA GLN A 197 -5.21 -18.44 -6.86
C GLN A 197 -4.55 -17.31 -7.66
N CYS A 198 -4.85 -16.07 -7.28
CA CYS A 198 -4.15 -14.90 -7.79
C CYS A 198 -3.66 -14.04 -6.62
N VAL A 199 -2.39 -13.65 -6.66
CA VAL A 199 -1.78 -12.69 -5.75
C VAL A 199 -1.61 -11.37 -6.49
N GLY A 200 -2.21 -10.30 -5.98
CA GLY A 200 -1.97 -8.93 -6.45
C GLY A 200 -0.72 -8.37 -5.76
N ILE A 201 0.15 -7.70 -6.52
CA ILE A 201 1.30 -6.96 -5.99
C ILE A 201 1.13 -5.50 -6.40
N ILE A 202 1.29 -4.57 -5.47
CA ILE A 202 1.15 -3.13 -5.73
C ILE A 202 2.53 -2.51 -5.84
N GLU A 203 2.80 -1.85 -6.97
CA GLU A 203 4.07 -1.22 -7.27
C GLU A 203 3.91 0.24 -7.70
N LEU A 204 4.68 1.12 -7.10
CA LEU A 204 4.59 2.57 -7.31
C LEU A 204 5.80 3.13 -8.09
N GLY A 205 6.40 2.30 -8.92
CA GLY A 205 7.51 2.65 -9.78
C GLY A 205 8.40 1.46 -10.08
N GLY A 206 9.34 1.62 -10.99
CA GLY A 206 10.26 0.57 -11.41
C GLY A 206 9.61 -0.50 -12.29
N GLY A 207 10.26 -1.64 -12.36
CA GLY A 207 9.80 -2.75 -13.16
C GLY A 207 10.64 -4.01 -12.99
N TYR A 208 10.29 -5.03 -13.75
CA TYR A 208 10.97 -6.32 -13.79
C TYR A 208 11.29 -6.75 -15.23
N ASP A 209 12.37 -7.51 -15.39
CA ASP A 209 12.69 -8.20 -16.63
C ASP A 209 12.23 -9.66 -16.53
N PRO A 210 11.37 -10.17 -17.44
CA PRO A 210 10.95 -11.57 -17.46
C PRO A 210 12.10 -12.57 -17.56
N ALA A 211 13.22 -12.21 -18.21
CA ALA A 211 14.39 -13.09 -18.33
C ALA A 211 15.11 -13.24 -16.98
N ASP A 212 15.20 -12.16 -16.19
CA ASP A 212 15.75 -12.20 -14.84
C ASP A 212 14.92 -13.13 -13.94
N LEU A 213 13.58 -12.96 -13.96
CA LEU A 213 12.67 -13.81 -13.21
C LEU A 213 12.81 -15.30 -13.59
N SER A 214 12.84 -15.59 -14.90
CA SER A 214 13.00 -16.97 -15.38
C SER A 214 14.31 -17.60 -14.92
N SER A 215 15.40 -16.84 -15.00
CA SER A 215 16.72 -17.27 -14.52
C SER A 215 16.73 -17.54 -13.03
N TYR A 216 16.03 -16.70 -12.28
CA TYR A 216 15.92 -16.83 -10.83
C TYR A 216 15.15 -18.11 -10.45
N PHE A 217 13.93 -18.33 -10.96
CA PHE A 217 13.15 -19.52 -10.65
C PHE A 217 13.85 -20.82 -11.09
N ALA A 218 14.53 -20.79 -12.24
CA ALA A 218 15.38 -21.91 -12.68
C ALA A 218 16.51 -22.21 -11.66
N SER A 219 17.12 -21.18 -11.08
CA SER A 219 18.18 -21.35 -10.07
C SER A 219 17.69 -22.00 -8.78
N LEU A 220 16.41 -21.85 -8.46
CA LEU A 220 15.76 -22.49 -7.31
C LEU A 220 15.18 -23.88 -7.63
N GLY A 221 15.15 -24.27 -8.92
CA GLY A 221 14.53 -25.50 -9.36
C GLY A 221 12.99 -25.50 -9.24
N VAL A 222 12.36 -24.34 -9.29
CA VAL A 222 10.91 -24.18 -9.26
C VAL A 222 10.37 -23.71 -10.62
N PRO A 223 9.13 -24.07 -10.99
CA PRO A 223 8.50 -23.53 -12.21
C PRO A 223 8.37 -22.01 -12.14
N SER A 224 8.54 -21.33 -13.26
CA SER A 224 8.25 -19.89 -13.35
C SER A 224 6.73 -19.65 -13.24
N PRO A 225 6.28 -18.79 -12.33
CA PRO A 225 4.85 -18.47 -12.20
C PRO A 225 4.35 -17.65 -13.39
N THR A 226 3.04 -17.58 -13.57
CA THR A 226 2.42 -16.64 -14.50
C THR A 226 2.41 -15.25 -13.90
N VAL A 227 3.20 -14.32 -14.46
CA VAL A 227 3.26 -12.91 -14.04
C VAL A 227 2.57 -12.04 -15.08
N LYS A 228 1.63 -11.20 -14.63
CA LYS A 228 0.88 -10.25 -15.46
C LYS A 228 1.12 -8.83 -14.96
N SER A 229 1.51 -7.94 -15.87
CA SER A 229 1.58 -6.50 -15.60
C SER A 229 0.21 -5.85 -15.84
N VAL A 230 -0.27 -5.08 -14.89
CA VAL A 230 -1.51 -4.31 -14.96
C VAL A 230 -1.17 -2.82 -14.83
N SER A 231 -1.49 -2.03 -15.86
CA SER A 231 -1.29 -0.58 -15.86
C SER A 231 -2.42 0.11 -15.12
N VAL A 232 -2.07 1.04 -14.22
CA VAL A 232 -2.99 1.93 -13.52
C VAL A 232 -2.50 3.36 -13.74
N ASP A 233 -3.42 4.27 -14.12
CA ASP A 233 -3.14 5.69 -14.35
C ASP A 233 -1.89 5.90 -15.22
N GLN A 234 -1.80 5.16 -16.33
CA GLN A 234 -0.74 5.16 -17.34
C GLN A 234 0.64 4.64 -16.89
N ALA A 235 0.85 4.35 -15.60
CA ALA A 235 2.09 3.69 -15.16
C ALA A 235 2.11 2.23 -15.63
N ARG A 236 3.31 1.70 -15.85
CA ARG A 236 3.49 0.36 -16.40
C ARG A 236 4.80 -0.25 -15.90
N ASN A 237 5.05 -1.49 -16.26
CA ASN A 237 6.33 -2.16 -16.03
C ASN A 237 7.44 -1.44 -16.82
N GLU A 238 8.20 -0.57 -16.17
CA GLU A 238 9.28 0.23 -16.75
C GLU A 238 10.55 0.08 -15.89
N PRO A 239 11.31 -1.01 -16.07
CA PRO A 239 12.53 -1.21 -15.30
C PRO A 239 13.57 -0.15 -15.63
N THR A 240 14.11 0.49 -14.59
CA THR A 240 15.13 1.54 -14.70
C THR A 240 16.54 0.98 -14.84
N GLY A 241 16.73 -0.32 -14.54
CA GLY A 241 18.03 -0.98 -14.48
C GLY A 241 18.78 -0.75 -13.17
N ASP A 242 18.19 -0.04 -12.20
CA ASP A 242 18.76 0.15 -10.87
C ASP A 242 18.22 -0.88 -9.86
N PRO A 243 19.00 -1.91 -9.51
CA PRO A 243 18.58 -2.91 -8.53
C PRO A 243 18.54 -2.37 -7.09
N ASN A 244 19.02 -1.15 -6.84
CA ASN A 244 18.96 -0.49 -5.53
C ASN A 244 17.76 0.46 -5.43
N GLY A 245 17.07 0.70 -6.53
CA GLY A 245 15.87 1.49 -6.64
C GLY A 245 14.59 0.65 -6.63
N PRO A 246 13.48 1.18 -7.13
CA PRO A 246 12.20 0.49 -7.19
C PRO A 246 12.23 -0.88 -7.91
N ASP A 247 13.09 -1.07 -8.92
CA ASP A 247 13.24 -2.36 -9.60
C ASP A 247 13.62 -3.50 -8.66
N GLY A 248 14.39 -3.18 -7.62
CA GLY A 248 14.77 -4.14 -6.59
C GLY A 248 13.57 -4.64 -5.80
N GLU A 249 12.64 -3.75 -5.45
CA GLU A 249 11.41 -4.12 -4.75
C GLU A 249 10.50 -4.96 -5.63
N VAL A 250 10.17 -4.45 -6.85
CA VAL A 250 9.30 -5.13 -7.82
C VAL A 250 9.75 -6.57 -8.07
N THR A 251 11.04 -6.74 -8.36
CA THR A 251 11.57 -8.06 -8.67
C THR A 251 11.57 -8.97 -7.44
N LEU A 252 11.89 -8.42 -6.26
CA LEU A 252 11.92 -9.14 -5.00
C LEU A 252 10.54 -9.67 -4.61
N ASP A 253 9.50 -8.85 -4.72
CA ASP A 253 8.13 -9.24 -4.40
C ASP A 253 7.64 -10.38 -5.30
N ILE A 254 7.86 -10.28 -6.62
CA ILE A 254 7.50 -11.33 -7.57
C ILE A 254 8.26 -12.62 -7.28
N GLU A 255 9.57 -12.52 -7.04
CA GLU A 255 10.44 -13.67 -6.81
C GLU A 255 10.09 -14.44 -5.54
N ILE A 256 9.70 -13.73 -4.45
CA ILE A 256 9.29 -14.39 -3.21
C ILE A 256 7.95 -15.08 -3.37
N VAL A 257 6.94 -14.37 -3.90
CA VAL A 257 5.61 -14.94 -4.11
C VAL A 257 5.71 -16.14 -5.05
N GLY A 258 6.42 -15.97 -6.18
CA GLY A 258 6.55 -17.03 -7.18
C GLY A 258 7.33 -18.27 -6.71
N ALA A 259 8.32 -18.10 -5.83
CA ALA A 259 9.04 -19.23 -5.27
C ALA A 259 8.20 -20.04 -4.27
N ILE A 260 7.28 -19.40 -3.54
CA ILE A 260 6.44 -20.05 -2.52
C ILE A 260 5.17 -20.65 -3.14
N VAL A 261 4.55 -19.96 -4.11
CA VAL A 261 3.30 -20.39 -4.75
C VAL A 261 3.42 -20.33 -6.27
N PRO A 262 4.27 -21.18 -6.89
CA PRO A 262 4.59 -21.11 -8.32
C PRO A 262 3.41 -21.41 -9.26
N GLY A 263 2.37 -22.05 -8.75
CA GLY A 263 1.12 -22.33 -9.49
C GLY A 263 0.12 -21.18 -9.47
N ALA A 264 0.34 -20.14 -8.63
CA ALA A 264 -0.52 -18.97 -8.60
C ALA A 264 -0.25 -18.02 -9.77
N THR A 265 -1.25 -17.24 -10.15
CA THR A 265 -1.05 -16.06 -11.00
C THR A 265 -0.60 -14.89 -10.14
N ILE A 266 0.41 -14.16 -10.58
CA ILE A 266 0.87 -12.92 -9.95
C ILE A 266 0.43 -11.76 -10.84
N ALA A 267 -0.45 -10.89 -10.33
CA ALA A 267 -0.88 -9.68 -11.03
C ALA A 267 -0.21 -8.46 -10.38
N VAL A 268 0.71 -7.82 -11.10
CA VAL A 268 1.48 -6.67 -10.62
C VAL A 268 0.82 -5.38 -11.11
N TYR A 269 0.29 -4.58 -10.20
CA TYR A 269 -0.41 -3.33 -10.47
C TYR A 269 0.57 -2.17 -10.34
N PHE A 270 0.95 -1.58 -11.46
CA PHE A 270 1.84 -0.43 -11.51
C PHE A 270 1.04 0.87 -11.51
N ALA A 271 1.35 1.79 -10.60
CA ALA A 271 0.72 3.10 -10.49
C ALA A 271 1.75 4.20 -10.20
N PRO A 272 1.41 5.49 -10.47
CA PRO A 272 2.25 6.59 -10.05
C PRO A 272 2.36 6.66 -8.52
N ASN A 273 3.55 7.02 -8.01
CA ASN A 273 3.76 7.20 -6.57
C ASN A 273 3.16 8.53 -6.09
N SER A 274 1.85 8.56 -5.95
CA SER A 274 1.07 9.66 -5.39
C SER A 274 -0.07 9.10 -4.54
N ASP A 275 -0.77 9.96 -3.80
CA ASP A 275 -1.95 9.53 -3.04
C ASP A 275 -3.05 8.96 -3.96
N ALA A 276 -3.28 9.58 -5.12
CA ALA A 276 -4.24 9.10 -6.12
C ALA A 276 -3.83 7.75 -6.70
N GLY A 277 -2.60 7.65 -7.22
CA GLY A 277 -2.14 6.43 -7.89
C GLY A 277 -2.07 5.23 -6.94
N PHE A 278 -1.63 5.43 -5.70
CA PHE A 278 -1.57 4.34 -4.74
C PHE A 278 -2.98 3.82 -4.38
N ILE A 279 -3.91 4.74 -4.10
CA ILE A 279 -5.30 4.37 -3.79
C ILE A 279 -5.97 3.70 -4.98
N ASP A 280 -5.76 4.22 -6.20
CA ASP A 280 -6.35 3.61 -7.41
C ASP A 280 -5.73 2.23 -7.71
N ALA A 281 -4.43 2.01 -7.49
CA ALA A 281 -3.81 0.71 -7.67
C ALA A 281 -4.46 -0.37 -6.79
N VAL A 282 -4.62 -0.09 -5.49
CA VAL A 282 -5.27 -1.02 -4.57
C VAL A 282 -6.74 -1.19 -4.92
N SER A 283 -7.44 -0.10 -5.26
CA SER A 283 -8.83 -0.15 -5.71
C SER A 283 -8.99 -1.01 -6.96
N ARG A 284 -8.12 -0.85 -7.95
CA ARG A 284 -8.11 -1.68 -9.18
C ARG A 284 -7.90 -3.15 -8.88
N ALA A 285 -6.96 -3.49 -7.99
CA ALA A 285 -6.71 -4.87 -7.58
C ALA A 285 -7.92 -5.48 -6.86
N VAL A 286 -8.56 -4.73 -5.95
CA VAL A 286 -9.74 -5.16 -5.19
C VAL A 286 -10.93 -5.42 -6.11
N HIS A 287 -11.16 -4.55 -7.11
CA HIS A 287 -12.30 -4.64 -8.02
C HIS A 287 -12.01 -5.44 -9.31
N ASP A 288 -10.79 -5.97 -9.49
CA ASP A 288 -10.42 -6.71 -10.70
C ASP A 288 -11.26 -7.98 -10.87
N THR A 289 -12.09 -8.00 -11.93
CA THR A 289 -12.94 -9.14 -12.27
C THR A 289 -12.25 -10.15 -13.19
N VAL A 290 -11.07 -9.81 -13.72
CA VAL A 290 -10.27 -10.66 -14.63
C VAL A 290 -9.27 -11.51 -13.84
N ASN A 291 -8.38 -10.86 -13.07
CA ASN A 291 -7.36 -11.56 -12.28
C ASN A 291 -7.91 -12.02 -10.93
N LYS A 292 -8.84 -11.28 -10.35
CA LYS A 292 -9.55 -11.60 -9.10
C LYS A 292 -8.59 -11.95 -7.95
N PRO A 293 -7.64 -11.07 -7.58
CA PRO A 293 -6.74 -11.35 -6.47
C PRO A 293 -7.51 -11.75 -5.21
N SER A 294 -7.05 -12.81 -4.55
CA SER A 294 -7.53 -13.24 -3.23
C SER A 294 -6.63 -12.72 -2.11
N VAL A 295 -5.39 -12.37 -2.46
CA VAL A 295 -4.41 -11.75 -1.58
C VAL A 295 -3.77 -10.57 -2.31
N ILE A 296 -3.54 -9.46 -1.61
CA ILE A 296 -2.81 -8.30 -2.11
C ILE A 296 -1.60 -8.06 -1.22
N SER A 297 -0.41 -7.96 -1.82
CA SER A 297 0.85 -7.63 -1.15
C SER A 297 1.23 -6.19 -1.45
N ILE A 298 1.61 -5.45 -0.40
CA ILE A 298 2.02 -4.06 -0.48
C ILE A 298 3.35 -3.91 0.26
N SER A 299 4.43 -3.68 -0.48
CA SER A 299 5.76 -3.41 0.07
C SER A 299 6.15 -1.94 0.00
N TRP A 300 5.15 -1.08 -0.17
CA TRP A 300 5.29 0.38 -0.19
C TRP A 300 4.48 1.02 0.93
N GLY A 301 5.04 2.07 1.53
CA GLY A 301 4.37 2.83 2.57
C GLY A 301 5.14 4.05 2.99
N GLY A 302 4.62 4.73 3.99
CA GLY A 302 5.26 5.88 4.61
C GLY A 302 4.54 6.30 5.88
N PRO A 303 5.12 7.23 6.65
CA PRO A 303 4.54 7.66 7.91
C PRO A 303 3.09 8.13 7.75
N GLU A 304 2.19 7.66 8.60
CA GLU A 304 0.78 8.08 8.62
C GLU A 304 0.63 9.61 8.61
N SER A 305 1.56 10.32 9.23
CA SER A 305 1.53 11.77 9.39
C SER A 305 1.70 12.58 8.10
N ILE A 306 2.20 11.98 7.01
CA ILE A 306 2.36 12.68 5.72
C ILE A 306 1.10 12.62 4.85
N TRP A 307 0.10 11.84 5.25
CA TRP A 307 -1.16 11.69 4.55
C TRP A 307 -2.18 12.75 4.97
N THR A 308 -3.01 13.19 4.03
CA THR A 308 -4.18 14.00 4.38
C THR A 308 -5.26 13.12 5.02
N SER A 309 -6.12 13.70 5.84
CA SER A 309 -7.22 12.96 6.46
C SER A 309 -8.17 12.35 5.42
N GLN A 310 -8.43 13.07 4.31
CA GLN A 310 -9.24 12.52 3.20
C GLN A 310 -8.54 11.33 2.54
N SER A 311 -7.21 11.39 2.29
CA SER A 311 -6.48 10.29 1.66
C SER A 311 -6.46 9.04 2.55
N LEU A 312 -6.24 9.21 3.87
CA LEU A 312 -6.33 8.11 4.85
C LEU A 312 -7.71 7.46 4.85
N LYS A 313 -8.79 8.26 4.88
CA LYS A 313 -10.17 7.77 4.86
C LYS A 313 -10.50 7.07 3.54
N ALA A 314 -10.14 7.66 2.41
CA ALA A 314 -10.35 7.10 1.09
C ALA A 314 -9.65 5.74 0.93
N PHE A 315 -8.37 5.66 1.30
CA PHE A 315 -7.63 4.41 1.23
C PHE A 315 -8.22 3.36 2.19
N ASN A 316 -8.51 3.74 3.44
CA ASN A 316 -9.12 2.84 4.41
C ASN A 316 -10.49 2.30 3.92
N SER A 317 -11.27 3.10 3.20
CA SER A 317 -12.54 2.67 2.59
C SER A 317 -12.34 1.63 1.47
N VAL A 318 -11.22 1.70 0.71
CA VAL A 318 -10.83 0.65 -0.24
C VAL A 318 -10.44 -0.64 0.49
N LEU A 319 -9.68 -0.53 1.59
CA LEU A 319 -9.28 -1.67 2.42
C LEU A 319 -10.48 -2.34 3.11
N GLN A 320 -11.47 -1.57 3.56
CA GLN A 320 -12.76 -2.10 4.03
C GLN A 320 -13.46 -2.90 2.94
N THR A 321 -13.42 -2.41 1.70
CA THR A 321 -13.99 -3.10 0.54
C THR A 321 -13.28 -4.44 0.29
N ALA A 322 -11.94 -4.48 0.40
CA ALA A 322 -11.17 -5.72 0.32
C ALA A 322 -11.60 -6.72 1.39
N ALA A 323 -11.73 -6.28 2.65
CA ALA A 323 -12.19 -7.12 3.75
C ALA A 323 -13.62 -7.65 3.52
N ALA A 324 -14.54 -6.82 3.02
CA ALA A 324 -15.91 -7.24 2.70
C ALA A 324 -15.97 -8.30 1.58
N LEU A 325 -15.01 -8.28 0.65
CA LEU A 325 -14.83 -9.27 -0.42
C LEU A 325 -14.07 -10.52 0.00
N GLY A 326 -13.56 -10.57 1.25
CA GLY A 326 -12.67 -11.65 1.71
C GLY A 326 -11.27 -11.61 1.09
N VAL A 327 -10.84 -10.48 0.53
CA VAL A 327 -9.49 -10.28 0.01
C VAL A 327 -8.56 -9.89 1.15
N THR A 328 -7.52 -10.68 1.36
CA THR A 328 -6.51 -10.39 2.38
C THR A 328 -5.51 -9.38 1.85
N VAL A 329 -5.32 -8.27 2.57
CA VAL A 329 -4.28 -7.28 2.24
C VAL A 329 -3.15 -7.39 3.26
N CYS A 330 -1.93 -7.63 2.79
CA CYS A 330 -0.71 -7.64 3.58
C CYS A 330 0.11 -6.39 3.25
N ALA A 331 0.57 -5.66 4.25
CA ALA A 331 1.45 -4.51 4.04
C ALA A 331 2.67 -4.54 4.97
N ALA A 332 3.82 -4.17 4.44
CA ALA A 332 5.03 -4.02 5.23
C ALA A 332 4.89 -2.87 6.22
N SER A 333 5.33 -3.08 7.47
CA SER A 333 5.18 -2.10 8.56
C SER A 333 6.32 -1.06 8.62
N GLY A 334 7.12 -0.99 7.58
CA GLY A 334 8.25 -0.06 7.48
C GLY A 334 9.60 -0.66 7.89
N ASP A 335 10.67 0.07 7.57
CA ASP A 335 12.06 -0.36 7.64
C ASP A 335 12.95 0.51 8.52
N SER A 336 12.39 1.56 9.05
CA SER A 336 13.14 2.59 9.77
C SER A 336 12.84 2.61 11.28
N GLY A 337 12.39 1.47 11.81
CA GLY A 337 12.01 1.34 13.21
C GLY A 337 10.73 2.12 13.53
N SER A 338 10.50 2.41 14.81
CA SER A 338 9.30 3.13 15.27
C SER A 338 9.22 4.59 14.79
N SER A 339 10.33 5.16 14.31
CA SER A 339 10.32 6.53 13.76
C SER A 339 9.85 6.61 12.31
N ASP A 340 9.77 5.48 11.63
CA ASP A 340 9.50 5.35 10.20
C ASP A 340 10.24 6.37 9.31
N GLY A 341 11.38 6.86 9.78
CA GLY A 341 12.20 7.86 9.09
C GLY A 341 11.62 9.28 9.11
N ALA A 342 10.57 9.55 9.89
CA ALA A 342 9.93 10.87 9.98
C ALA A 342 10.52 11.78 11.09
N GLY A 343 11.72 11.48 11.58
CA GLY A 343 12.38 12.27 12.62
C GLY A 343 12.18 11.72 14.02
N ALA A 344 12.08 12.59 15.02
CA ALA A 344 11.94 12.17 16.41
C ALA A 344 10.50 11.77 16.74
N GLY A 345 10.33 10.69 17.52
CA GLY A 345 9.05 10.17 17.97
C GLY A 345 8.67 8.84 17.30
N ASP A 346 7.50 8.34 17.67
CA ASP A 346 6.93 7.13 17.09
C ASP A 346 5.99 7.53 15.96
N HIS A 347 6.26 7.00 14.77
CA HIS A 347 5.47 7.20 13.56
C HIS A 347 5.13 5.83 12.98
N VAL A 348 3.85 5.53 12.87
CA VAL A 348 3.41 4.27 12.30
C VAL A 348 3.30 4.39 10.78
N ASP A 349 3.73 3.34 10.09
CA ASP A 349 3.64 3.26 8.62
C ASP A 349 2.19 3.04 8.16
N PHE A 350 1.82 3.67 7.06
CA PHE A 350 0.56 3.48 6.37
C PHE A 350 0.84 3.02 4.92
N PRO A 351 0.13 1.98 4.41
CA PRO A 351 -1.17 1.48 4.84
C PRO A 351 -1.15 0.41 5.96
N ALA A 352 0.00 0.01 6.49
CA ALA A 352 0.11 -1.00 7.54
C ALA A 352 -0.66 -0.65 8.83
N ALA A 353 -0.89 0.64 9.12
CA ALA A 353 -1.66 1.10 10.27
C ALA A 353 -3.18 0.91 10.15
N SER A 354 -3.70 0.61 8.94
CA SER A 354 -5.13 0.38 8.74
C SER A 354 -5.62 -0.84 9.53
N PRO A 355 -6.80 -0.78 10.18
CA PRO A 355 -7.41 -1.94 10.86
C PRO A 355 -7.75 -3.11 9.93
N TYR A 356 -7.79 -2.89 8.62
CA TYR A 356 -8.19 -3.87 7.60
C TYR A 356 -7.00 -4.48 6.85
N VAL A 357 -5.79 -4.28 7.37
CA VAL A 357 -4.55 -4.76 6.78
C VAL A 357 -3.82 -5.68 7.75
N LEU A 358 -3.24 -6.76 7.26
CA LEU A 358 -2.27 -7.55 7.99
C LEU A 358 -0.91 -6.86 7.90
N ALA A 359 -0.56 -6.10 8.94
CA ALA A 359 0.74 -5.46 9.04
C ALA A 359 1.85 -6.50 9.24
N CYS A 360 2.85 -6.50 8.35
CA CYS A 360 3.95 -7.45 8.34
C CYS A 360 5.25 -6.77 8.82
N GLY A 361 5.70 -7.15 10.00
CA GLY A 361 7.02 -6.78 10.53
C GLY A 361 8.10 -7.78 10.13
N GLY A 362 9.36 -7.49 10.48
CA GLY A 362 10.51 -8.34 10.21
C GLY A 362 11.12 -9.00 11.44
N THR A 363 11.68 -10.20 11.26
CA THR A 363 12.44 -10.91 12.30
C THR A 363 13.87 -11.20 11.87
N SER A 364 14.76 -11.35 12.85
CA SER A 364 16.09 -11.94 12.72
C SER A 364 16.01 -13.40 13.06
N LEU A 365 16.38 -14.26 12.11
CA LEU A 365 16.30 -15.70 12.22
C LEU A 365 17.69 -16.35 12.19
N SER A 366 17.90 -17.34 13.07
CA SER A 366 18.97 -18.31 12.98
C SER A 366 18.38 -19.71 12.99
N ALA A 367 18.95 -20.61 12.21
CA ALA A 367 18.49 -21.99 12.12
C ALA A 367 19.66 -22.98 12.13
N SER A 368 19.39 -24.20 12.57
CA SER A 368 20.29 -25.35 12.46
C SER A 368 19.50 -26.52 11.87
N GLY A 369 19.91 -26.99 10.70
CA GLY A 369 19.14 -27.95 9.93
C GLY A 369 17.76 -27.40 9.60
N THR A 370 16.72 -28.14 9.93
CA THR A 370 15.30 -27.77 9.70
C THR A 370 14.63 -27.09 10.89
N SER A 371 15.40 -26.64 11.88
CA SER A 371 14.85 -26.07 13.11
C SER A 371 15.33 -24.63 13.33
N ILE A 372 14.39 -23.75 13.66
CA ILE A 372 14.67 -22.39 14.09
C ILE A 372 15.28 -22.46 15.50
N THR A 373 16.51 -21.95 15.64
CA THR A 373 17.24 -21.93 16.93
C THR A 373 17.09 -20.60 17.65
N HIS A 374 16.92 -19.52 16.90
CA HIS A 374 16.75 -18.18 17.46
C HIS A 374 15.95 -17.29 16.50
N GLU A 375 15.01 -16.55 17.04
CA GLU A 375 14.22 -15.59 16.29
C GLU A 375 13.87 -14.39 17.18
N VAL A 376 14.23 -13.20 16.73
CA VAL A 376 13.95 -11.93 17.42
C VAL A 376 13.45 -10.90 16.43
N VAL A 377 12.80 -9.84 16.93
CA VAL A 377 12.41 -8.69 16.12
C VAL A 377 13.65 -8.14 15.38
N TRP A 378 13.46 -7.83 14.09
CA TRP A 378 14.56 -7.28 13.30
C TRP A 378 14.94 -5.87 13.77
N ASN A 379 16.22 -5.74 14.14
CA ASN A 379 16.84 -4.48 14.45
C ASN A 379 18.35 -4.60 14.21
N ASP A 380 18.82 -4.07 13.09
CA ASP A 380 20.23 -4.03 12.70
C ASP A 380 20.86 -2.63 12.96
N GLY A 381 20.18 -1.82 13.76
CA GLY A 381 20.62 -0.46 14.13
C GLY A 381 20.35 0.58 13.00
N PRO A 382 20.82 1.83 13.21
CA PRO A 382 20.44 2.96 12.35
C PRO A 382 20.79 2.79 10.88
N GLN A 383 21.87 2.10 10.55
CA GLN A 383 22.32 1.88 9.18
C GLN A 383 21.78 0.57 8.57
N GLY A 384 21.38 -0.38 9.42
CA GLY A 384 20.90 -1.69 8.97
C GLY A 384 19.37 -1.78 8.88
N GLY A 385 18.68 -0.83 9.49
CA GLY A 385 17.21 -0.77 9.57
C GLY A 385 16.64 -1.61 10.70
N ALA A 386 15.35 -1.43 10.92
CA ALA A 386 14.54 -2.15 11.90
C ALA A 386 13.09 -2.23 11.43
N GLY A 387 12.36 -3.26 11.90
CA GLY A 387 10.91 -3.34 11.64
C GLY A 387 10.17 -2.14 12.23
N GLY A 388 9.22 -1.59 11.48
CA GLY A 388 8.34 -0.52 11.93
C GLY A 388 7.26 -1.02 12.87
N GLY A 389 6.51 -0.09 13.42
CA GLY A 389 5.38 -0.34 14.30
C GLY A 389 5.14 0.86 15.22
N GLY A 390 3.97 0.90 15.82
CA GLY A 390 3.58 2.00 16.70
C GLY A 390 2.09 2.00 16.98
N VAL A 391 1.59 3.16 17.38
CA VAL A 391 0.18 3.39 17.64
C VAL A 391 -0.32 4.44 16.68
N SER A 392 -1.35 4.09 15.89
CA SER A 392 -1.95 5.01 14.93
C SER A 392 -2.59 6.21 15.65
N GLY A 393 -2.43 7.38 15.06
CA GLY A 393 -3.14 8.60 15.46
C GLY A 393 -4.44 8.80 14.67
N ALA A 394 -4.60 8.09 13.55
CA ALA A 394 -5.74 8.25 12.64
C ALA A 394 -6.84 7.21 12.88
N PHE A 395 -6.48 5.99 13.29
CA PHE A 395 -7.41 4.88 13.42
C PHE A 395 -7.63 4.49 14.88
N SER A 396 -8.91 4.22 15.22
CA SER A 396 -9.27 3.71 16.54
C SER A 396 -8.77 2.28 16.73
N LEU A 397 -8.55 1.90 18.00
CA LEU A 397 -8.19 0.54 18.36
C LEU A 397 -9.31 -0.43 17.97
N PRO A 398 -9.07 -1.39 17.05
CA PRO A 398 -10.09 -2.36 16.67
C PRO A 398 -10.36 -3.36 17.80
N ALA A 399 -11.60 -3.89 17.85
CA ALA A 399 -12.05 -4.79 18.92
C ALA A 399 -11.14 -6.03 19.08
N TRP A 400 -10.62 -6.57 17.98
CA TRP A 400 -9.72 -7.73 17.99
C TRP A 400 -8.33 -7.44 18.60
N GLN A 401 -7.93 -6.16 18.75
CA GLN A 401 -6.70 -5.77 19.47
C GLN A 401 -6.93 -5.43 20.94
N GLU A 402 -8.15 -5.37 21.44
CA GLU A 402 -8.43 -4.98 22.84
C GLU A 402 -7.75 -5.90 23.86
N ALA A 403 -7.63 -7.19 23.58
CA ALA A 403 -6.92 -8.14 24.41
C ALA A 403 -5.42 -7.83 24.56
N CYS A 404 -4.81 -7.15 23.59
CA CYS A 404 -3.41 -6.71 23.65
C CYS A 404 -3.22 -5.52 24.61
N ARG A 405 -4.25 -4.73 24.83
CA ARG A 405 -4.26 -3.56 25.74
C ARG A 405 -3.85 -3.91 27.18
N LEU A 406 -4.21 -5.09 27.66
CA LEU A 406 -3.93 -5.53 29.02
C LEU A 406 -2.45 -5.81 29.29
N ARG A 407 -1.66 -6.13 28.27
CA ARG A 407 -0.23 -6.40 28.41
C ARG A 407 0.62 -5.13 28.30
N CYS A 408 0.21 -4.17 27.50
CA CYS A 408 0.90 -2.88 27.35
C CYS A 408 0.67 -1.92 28.52
N ARG A 409 -0.43 -2.05 29.28
CA ARG A 409 -0.72 -1.19 30.45
C ARG A 409 0.31 -1.25 31.57
N LYS A 410 1.17 -2.27 31.62
CA LYS A 410 2.27 -2.33 32.59
C LYS A 410 3.47 -1.47 32.18
N ALA A 411 3.56 -1.03 30.92
CA ALA A 411 4.69 -0.27 30.39
C ALA A 411 4.39 1.22 30.14
N ALA A 412 3.12 1.64 30.01
CA ALA A 412 2.78 3.03 29.72
C ALA A 412 1.49 3.48 30.42
N ARG A 413 1.62 4.30 31.46
CA ARG A 413 0.49 4.89 32.21
C ARG A 413 -0.20 6.06 31.52
N SER A 414 0.03 6.33 30.26
CA SER A 414 -0.69 7.37 29.52
C SER A 414 -0.59 7.14 28.01
N ARG A 415 -1.63 6.66 27.40
CA ARG A 415 -2.00 7.04 26.02
C ARG A 415 -3.35 6.45 25.61
N SER A 416 -4.09 7.28 24.92
CA SER A 416 -5.44 7.22 24.40
C SER A 416 -5.79 5.98 23.54
N GLN A 417 -7.07 5.85 23.27
CA GLN A 417 -7.77 4.83 22.49
C GLN A 417 -7.41 4.85 20.98
N SER A 418 -6.17 4.51 20.63
CA SER A 418 -5.71 4.49 19.23
C SER A 418 -5.29 3.08 18.80
N ALA A 419 -5.40 2.77 17.50
CA ALA A 419 -5.01 1.48 16.92
C ALA A 419 -3.50 1.24 17.10
N ALA A 420 -3.13 0.05 17.56
CA ALA A 420 -1.75 -0.38 17.62
C ALA A 420 -1.41 -1.18 16.36
N CYS A 421 -0.43 -0.72 15.60
CA CYS A 421 0.19 -1.55 14.57
C CYS A 421 0.88 -2.74 15.28
N PRO A 422 0.56 -3.99 14.98
CA PRO A 422 1.04 -5.12 15.76
C PRO A 422 2.55 -5.27 15.61
N MET A 423 3.28 -5.06 16.70
CA MET A 423 4.58 -5.66 16.86
C MET A 423 4.35 -7.18 16.92
N SER A 424 4.92 -7.90 15.96
CA SER A 424 4.76 -9.33 15.75
C SER A 424 4.97 -10.13 17.03
N ARG A 425 3.91 -10.49 17.70
CA ARG A 425 3.77 -11.69 18.54
C ARG A 425 2.35 -12.19 18.38
N ALA A 426 2.10 -12.91 17.33
CA ALA A 426 0.96 -13.81 17.24
C ALA A 426 1.17 -14.95 18.21
N THR A 427 0.42 -14.97 19.31
CA THR A 427 0.15 -16.22 20.02
C THR A 427 -0.88 -16.99 19.20
N PRO A 428 -0.63 -18.26 18.84
CA PRO A 428 -1.51 -19.01 17.98
C PRO A 428 -2.79 -19.39 18.72
N ARG A 429 -3.90 -18.78 18.39
CA ARG A 429 -5.22 -19.37 18.57
C ARG A 429 -6.00 -19.19 17.29
N ARG A 430 -5.94 -20.26 16.48
CA ARG A 430 -6.88 -20.70 15.44
C ARG A 430 -7.42 -19.61 14.48
N LEU A 431 -6.57 -19.17 13.57
CA LEU A 431 -6.90 -18.91 12.17
C LEU A 431 -5.61 -19.16 11.38
N PRO A 432 -5.63 -19.75 10.18
CA PRO A 432 -4.42 -19.96 9.39
C PRO A 432 -4.01 -18.66 8.72
N ALA A 433 -3.39 -17.75 9.47
CA ALA A 433 -2.66 -16.64 8.92
C ALA A 433 -1.18 -16.96 9.11
N THR A 434 -0.52 -17.33 8.05
CA THR A 434 0.92 -17.51 7.99
C THR A 434 1.60 -16.15 8.18
N PRO A 435 2.49 -15.95 9.16
CA PRO A 435 3.21 -14.68 9.27
C PRO A 435 4.21 -14.61 8.12
N CYS A 436 3.94 -13.72 7.16
CA CYS A 436 4.93 -13.31 6.17
C CYS A 436 5.97 -12.44 6.88
N SER A 437 7.20 -12.92 7.08
CA SER A 437 8.24 -12.15 7.73
C SER A 437 8.92 -11.25 6.70
N SER A 438 8.77 -9.93 6.84
CA SER A 438 9.43 -8.94 5.97
C SER A 438 10.97 -9.06 5.95
N ARG A 439 11.56 -9.81 6.87
CA ARG A 439 13.00 -10.08 6.88
C ARG A 439 13.42 -11.32 6.11
N ALA A 440 12.54 -12.30 5.95
CA ALA A 440 12.74 -13.33 4.93
C ALA A 440 12.98 -12.65 3.58
N HIS A 441 12.11 -11.74 3.24
CA HIS A 441 12.16 -10.85 2.10
C HIS A 441 13.53 -10.13 1.97
N LYS A 442 14.04 -9.53 3.02
CA LYS A 442 15.27 -8.71 2.98
C LYS A 442 16.59 -9.47 2.99
N ARG A 443 16.66 -10.61 3.63
CA ARG A 443 17.83 -11.49 3.54
C ARG A 443 18.03 -12.04 2.15
N TRP A 444 16.95 -12.15 1.46
CA TRP A 444 16.89 -12.67 0.13
C TRP A 444 17.41 -11.70 -0.94
N SER A 445 17.07 -10.39 -0.85
CA SER A 445 17.70 -9.36 -1.68
C SER A 445 19.22 -9.34 -1.54
N ALA A 446 19.76 -9.60 -0.32
CA ALA A 446 21.21 -9.69 -0.11
C ALA A 446 21.86 -10.91 -0.76
N ALA A 447 21.16 -12.04 -0.84
CA ALA A 447 21.65 -13.23 -1.55
C ALA A 447 21.69 -13.01 -3.06
N ARG A 448 20.70 -12.32 -3.62
CA ARG A 448 20.63 -11.95 -5.03
C ARG A 448 21.74 -10.99 -5.47
N ALA A 449 22.08 -10.01 -4.67
CA ALA A 449 23.20 -9.11 -4.95
C ALA A 449 24.55 -9.86 -5.02
N ARG A 450 24.64 -11.04 -4.40
CA ARG A 450 25.82 -11.92 -4.50
C ARG A 450 25.80 -12.81 -5.76
N SER A 451 24.64 -13.32 -6.16
CA SER A 451 24.56 -14.21 -7.34
C SER A 451 24.82 -13.46 -8.64
N ARG A 452 24.45 -12.19 -8.75
CA ARG A 452 24.79 -11.36 -9.93
C ARG A 452 26.29 -11.05 -10.09
N ARG A 453 27.11 -11.22 -9.03
CA ARG A 453 28.57 -11.06 -9.13
C ARG A 453 29.32 -12.31 -9.55
N CYS A 454 28.66 -13.46 -9.60
CA CYS A 454 29.20 -14.71 -10.14
C CYS A 454 28.68 -14.98 -11.54
N GLY A 455 28.79 -14.01 -12.44
CA GLY A 455 28.64 -14.23 -13.87
C GLY A 455 29.80 -15.08 -14.42
N PRO A 456 29.61 -15.83 -15.50
CA PRO A 456 30.61 -16.75 -15.99
C PRO A 456 31.90 -16.01 -16.36
N ARG A 457 33.01 -16.56 -15.93
CA ARG A 457 34.31 -16.29 -16.53
C ARG A 457 34.43 -17.07 -17.82
#